data_8fca0d0e7476646c140946bd8511bced
#
_entry.id   8fca0d0e7476646c140946bd8511bced
#
_cell.length_a   1.000
_cell.length_b   1.000
_cell.length_c   1.000
_cell.angle_alpha   90.00
_cell.angle_beta   90.00
_cell.angle_gamma   90.00
#
_symmetry.space_group_name_H-M   'P 1'
#
loop_
_entity.id
_entity.type
_entity.pdbx_description
1 polymer ?
#
loop_
_entity_poly.entity_id
_entity_poly.type
_entity_poly.pdbx_seq_one_letter_code
_entity_poly.pdbx_strand_id
1 'polypeptide(L)'
;VEEFPKEVLLGFEKEVLGIYLSGHPLEDYLGKMKKNVTANAADFVREEESGTIRVTDNMHVVVGGMIAAKTVKYTRNNQAMAFLTVEDLTGSVEIIVFPKDYERYNRFLNDEEKIFVVGHATVEEEQDGKVICERIVPFDDTRKELWLQFPTKSDFSEKEQQVYDILRDSDGNDEVVIYISDVKAFKRLPRNRAVGTNSVLLARLTEFLGEKNVKVVEKGIENRA
;
A
#
# COMPACT_ATOMS: atom_id res chain seq x y z
N VAL A 1 22.18 26.30 7.29
CA VAL A 1 20.71 26.32 7.13
C VAL A 1 20.34 24.91 6.75
N GLU A 2 19.57 24.20 7.56
CA GLU A 2 19.06 22.87 7.18
C GLU A 2 18.12 23.05 5.99
N GLU A 3 18.31 22.26 4.95
CA GLU A 3 17.37 22.19 3.83
C GLU A 3 16.04 21.58 4.32
N PHE A 4 14.94 22.07 3.76
CA PHE A 4 13.63 21.48 4.03
C PHE A 4 13.59 20.02 3.57
N PRO A 5 12.84 19.15 4.26
CA PRO A 5 12.58 17.80 3.78
C PRO A 5 12.05 17.80 2.34
N LYS A 6 12.45 16.81 1.53
CA LYS A 6 12.05 16.71 0.11
C LYS A 6 10.53 16.85 -0.11
N GLU A 7 9.73 16.27 0.75
CA GLU A 7 8.26 16.36 0.66
C GLU A 7 7.75 17.79 0.81
N VAL A 8 8.37 18.60 1.70
CA VAL A 8 8.01 19.99 1.91
C VAL A 8 8.39 20.83 0.69
N LEU A 9 9.57 20.59 0.09
CA LEU A 9 10.01 21.26 -1.13
C LEU A 9 9.09 20.95 -2.30
N LEU A 10 8.72 19.68 -2.49
CA LEU A 10 7.78 19.26 -3.52
C LEU A 10 6.39 19.87 -3.31
N GLY A 11 5.94 20.00 -2.05
CA GLY A 11 4.69 20.71 -1.72
C GLY A 11 4.71 22.17 -2.16
N PHE A 12 5.81 22.89 -1.91
CA PHE A 12 5.96 24.28 -2.36
C PHE A 12 6.03 24.38 -3.90
N GLU A 13 6.69 23.45 -4.57
CA GLU A 13 6.71 23.43 -6.05
C GLU A 13 5.31 23.26 -6.62
N LYS A 14 4.53 22.32 -6.08
CA LYS A 14 3.14 22.07 -6.49
C LYS A 14 2.24 23.28 -6.24
N GLU A 15 2.39 23.92 -5.08
CA GLU A 15 1.59 25.10 -4.70
C GLU A 15 1.88 26.31 -5.60
N VAL A 16 3.16 26.55 -5.90
CA VAL A 16 3.60 27.76 -6.64
C VAL A 16 3.54 27.55 -8.16
N LEU A 17 3.94 26.37 -8.64
CA LEU A 17 4.13 26.08 -10.07
C LEU A 17 3.05 25.19 -10.66
N GLY A 18 2.26 24.52 -9.81
CA GLY A 18 1.28 23.54 -10.23
C GLY A 18 1.84 22.19 -10.67
N ILE A 19 3.16 22.04 -10.69
CA ILE A 19 3.89 20.84 -11.11
C ILE A 19 5.04 20.54 -10.15
N TYR A 20 5.53 19.30 -10.16
CA TYR A 20 6.74 18.87 -9.45
C TYR A 20 7.94 18.97 -10.39
N LEU A 21 9.00 19.72 -10.01
CA LEU A 21 10.23 19.90 -10.80
C LEU A 21 11.40 19.05 -10.26
N SER A 22 11.53 18.97 -8.95
CA SER A 22 12.68 18.34 -8.27
C SER A 22 12.52 16.84 -8.05
N GLY A 23 11.40 16.23 -8.50
CA GLY A 23 11.07 14.82 -8.35
C GLY A 23 9.57 14.61 -8.20
N HIS A 24 9.16 13.36 -8.03
CA HIS A 24 7.74 13.03 -7.82
C HIS A 24 7.54 12.44 -6.42
N PRO A 25 6.45 12.80 -5.68
CA PRO A 25 6.19 12.27 -4.34
C PRO A 25 6.09 10.74 -4.25
N LEU A 26 5.88 10.07 -5.39
CA LEU A 26 5.77 8.60 -5.48
C LEU A 26 7.12 7.91 -5.75
N GLU A 27 8.21 8.62 -5.99
CA GLU A 27 9.52 8.01 -6.30
C GLU A 27 10.00 7.09 -5.18
N ASP A 28 9.84 7.49 -3.93
CA ASP A 28 10.24 6.70 -2.77
C ASP A 28 9.39 5.44 -2.58
N TYR A 29 8.23 5.37 -3.23
CA TYR A 29 7.28 4.26 -3.17
C TYR A 29 7.34 3.31 -4.37
N LEU A 30 8.26 3.54 -5.33
CA LEU A 30 8.40 2.72 -6.54
C LEU A 30 8.51 1.22 -6.26
N GLY A 31 9.24 0.83 -5.21
CA GLY A 31 9.37 -0.57 -4.82
C GLY A 31 8.04 -1.19 -4.39
N LYS A 32 7.24 -0.43 -3.62
CA LYS A 32 5.90 -0.85 -3.20
C LYS A 32 4.93 -0.91 -4.39
N MET A 33 4.97 0.09 -5.27
CA MET A 33 4.12 0.14 -6.45
C MET A 33 4.39 -1.03 -7.38
N LYS A 34 5.65 -1.28 -7.75
CA LYS A 34 6.03 -2.42 -8.61
C LYS A 34 5.57 -3.77 -8.09
N LYS A 35 5.48 -3.93 -6.77
CA LYS A 35 5.05 -5.18 -6.15
C LYS A 35 3.54 -5.37 -6.15
N ASN A 36 2.78 -4.29 -6.09
CA ASN A 36 1.35 -4.32 -5.80
C ASN A 36 0.47 -3.92 -6.98
N VAL A 37 0.93 -2.99 -7.83
CA VAL A 37 0.17 -2.45 -8.95
C VAL A 37 0.09 -3.47 -10.09
N THR A 38 -1.11 -3.69 -10.61
CA THR A 38 -1.36 -4.57 -11.76
C THR A 38 -1.73 -3.80 -13.02
N ALA A 39 -2.17 -2.53 -12.89
CA ALA A 39 -2.45 -1.63 -13.98
C ALA A 39 -2.06 -0.20 -13.58
N ASN A 40 -1.38 0.53 -14.45
CA ASN A 40 -1.01 1.92 -14.25
C ASN A 40 -2.07 2.86 -14.83
N ALA A 41 -2.04 4.15 -14.48
CA ALA A 41 -2.99 5.13 -14.98
C ALA A 41 -3.03 5.18 -16.51
N ALA A 42 -1.87 5.11 -17.18
CA ALA A 42 -1.80 5.09 -18.64
C ALA A 42 -2.53 3.91 -19.31
N ASP A 43 -2.75 2.80 -18.58
CA ASP A 43 -3.46 1.63 -19.13
C ASP A 43 -4.97 1.88 -19.27
N PHE A 44 -5.49 2.94 -18.61
CA PHE A 44 -6.89 3.37 -18.64
C PHE A 44 -7.17 4.46 -19.70
N VAL A 45 -6.13 5.01 -20.30
CA VAL A 45 -6.25 6.03 -21.32
C VAL A 45 -6.50 5.38 -22.69
N ARG A 46 -7.48 5.90 -23.41
CA ARG A 46 -7.77 5.46 -24.78
C ARG A 46 -6.81 6.13 -25.75
N GLU A 47 -6.13 5.34 -26.56
CA GLU A 47 -5.25 5.85 -27.61
C GLU A 47 -6.06 6.58 -28.69
N GLU A 48 -5.72 7.82 -29.00
CA GLU A 48 -6.47 8.68 -29.94
C GLU A 48 -6.52 8.09 -31.36
N GLU A 49 -5.42 7.48 -31.82
CA GLU A 49 -5.34 6.96 -33.21
C GLU A 49 -6.04 5.62 -33.40
N SER A 50 -5.88 4.71 -32.45
CA SER A 50 -6.39 3.31 -32.55
C SER A 50 -7.73 3.11 -31.85
N GLY A 51 -8.10 4.00 -30.96
CA GLY A 51 -9.24 3.84 -30.07
C GLY A 51 -9.09 2.68 -29.07
N THR A 52 -7.90 2.09 -28.98
CA THR A 52 -7.64 0.96 -28.07
C THR A 52 -7.38 1.42 -26.65
N ILE A 53 -7.67 0.56 -25.71
CA ILE A 53 -7.41 0.73 -24.28
C ILE A 53 -6.82 -0.58 -23.76
N ARG A 54 -5.88 -0.51 -22.83
CA ARG A 54 -5.17 -1.73 -22.36
C ARG A 54 -5.94 -2.53 -21.33
N VAL A 55 -6.75 -1.87 -20.51
CA VAL A 55 -7.64 -2.56 -19.57
C VAL A 55 -8.90 -3.01 -20.28
N THR A 56 -9.50 -4.09 -19.81
CA THR A 56 -10.80 -4.58 -20.31
C THR A 56 -11.89 -4.35 -19.26
N ASP A 57 -13.13 -4.21 -19.72
CA ASP A 57 -14.26 -4.07 -18.81
C ASP A 57 -14.34 -5.24 -17.84
N ASN A 58 -14.64 -4.94 -16.59
CA ASN A 58 -14.67 -5.89 -15.46
C ASN A 58 -13.33 -6.57 -15.11
N MET A 59 -12.22 -6.10 -15.68
CA MET A 59 -10.88 -6.59 -15.30
C MET A 59 -10.56 -6.20 -13.87
N HIS A 60 -10.19 -7.19 -13.04
CA HIS A 60 -9.76 -6.92 -11.68
C HIS A 60 -8.37 -6.29 -11.65
N VAL A 61 -8.23 -5.15 -10.98
CA VAL A 61 -7.02 -4.33 -10.98
C VAL A 61 -6.63 -3.86 -9.58
N VAL A 62 -5.34 -3.63 -9.42
CA VAL A 62 -4.78 -2.83 -8.34
C VAL A 62 -4.07 -1.64 -8.97
N VAL A 63 -4.55 -0.46 -8.70
CA VAL A 63 -3.86 0.79 -9.06
C VAL A 63 -3.26 1.42 -7.82
N GLY A 64 -2.16 2.13 -7.96
CA GLY A 64 -1.49 2.80 -6.85
C GLY A 64 -1.09 4.20 -7.25
N GLY A 65 -1.33 5.17 -6.39
CA GLY A 65 -1.00 6.55 -6.68
C GLY A 65 -1.35 7.49 -5.53
N MET A 66 -1.28 8.78 -5.83
CA MET A 66 -1.63 9.86 -4.93
C MET A 66 -2.97 10.45 -5.35
N ILE A 67 -3.82 10.79 -4.39
CA ILE A 67 -5.10 11.46 -4.66
C ILE A 67 -4.80 12.91 -5.06
N ALA A 68 -5.02 13.22 -6.34
CA ALA A 68 -4.84 14.57 -6.88
C ALA A 68 -6.11 15.43 -6.73
N ALA A 69 -7.29 14.79 -6.71
CA ALA A 69 -8.56 15.48 -6.51
C ALA A 69 -9.63 14.52 -5.97
N LYS A 70 -10.58 15.07 -5.22
CA LYS A 70 -11.76 14.37 -4.72
C LYS A 70 -13.02 15.19 -4.93
N THR A 71 -14.05 14.58 -5.52
CA THR A 71 -15.39 15.15 -5.63
C THR A 71 -16.38 14.24 -4.92
N VAL A 72 -17.10 14.77 -3.94
CA VAL A 72 -18.16 14.03 -3.25
C VAL A 72 -19.50 14.36 -3.87
N LYS A 73 -20.29 13.33 -4.18
CA LYS A 73 -21.65 13.45 -4.69
C LYS A 73 -22.60 12.63 -3.82
N TYR A 74 -23.89 12.93 -3.91
CA TYR A 74 -24.93 12.18 -3.22
C TYR A 74 -25.79 11.42 -4.21
N THR A 75 -26.03 10.15 -3.91
CA THR A 75 -26.95 9.30 -4.68
C THR A 75 -28.40 9.78 -4.52
N ARG A 76 -29.31 9.21 -5.32
CA ARG A 76 -30.77 9.48 -5.16
C ARG A 76 -31.31 9.15 -3.77
N ASN A 77 -30.66 8.22 -3.06
CA ASN A 77 -30.99 7.83 -1.69
C ASN A 77 -30.27 8.65 -0.63
N ASN A 78 -29.71 9.81 -1.01
CA ASN A 78 -28.96 10.72 -0.14
C ASN A 78 -27.73 10.07 0.56
N GLN A 79 -27.11 9.09 -0.08
CA GLN A 79 -25.88 8.45 0.39
C GLN A 79 -24.70 9.08 -0.31
N ALA A 80 -23.65 9.44 0.46
CA ALA A 80 -22.44 10.02 -0.08
C ALA A 80 -21.60 8.97 -0.83
N MET A 81 -21.05 9.36 -1.96
CA MET A 81 -20.07 8.63 -2.76
C MET A 81 -18.99 9.59 -3.24
N ALA A 82 -17.83 9.07 -3.65
CA ALA A 82 -16.74 9.91 -4.14
C ALA A 82 -16.27 9.50 -5.54
N PHE A 83 -15.80 10.49 -6.27
CA PHE A 83 -14.98 10.36 -7.47
C PHE A 83 -13.59 10.89 -7.10
N LEU A 84 -12.58 10.06 -7.25
CA LEU A 84 -11.20 10.43 -6.99
C LEU A 84 -10.45 10.49 -8.31
N THR A 85 -9.58 11.46 -8.46
CA THR A 85 -8.51 11.41 -9.46
C THR A 85 -7.25 10.93 -8.76
N VAL A 86 -6.79 9.74 -9.11
CA VAL A 86 -5.55 9.16 -8.58
C VAL A 86 -4.47 9.31 -9.66
N GLU A 87 -3.37 9.95 -9.28
CA GLU A 87 -2.23 10.22 -10.16
C GLU A 87 -1.08 9.26 -9.81
N ASP A 88 -0.51 8.62 -10.81
CA ASP A 88 0.73 7.87 -10.72
C ASP A 88 1.82 8.50 -11.60
N LEU A 89 2.95 7.82 -11.81
CA LEU A 89 4.05 8.32 -12.63
C LEU A 89 3.75 8.31 -14.15
N THR A 90 2.62 7.73 -14.56
CA THR A 90 2.26 7.55 -15.96
C THR A 90 1.07 8.41 -16.39
N GLY A 91 0.35 9.00 -15.43
CA GLY A 91 -0.82 9.82 -15.67
C GLY A 91 -1.81 9.76 -14.51
N SER A 92 -3.10 9.95 -14.82
CA SER A 92 -4.18 9.92 -13.84
C SER A 92 -5.31 8.99 -14.27
N VAL A 93 -6.01 8.44 -13.28
CA VAL A 93 -7.18 7.57 -13.49
C VAL A 93 -8.32 7.97 -12.53
N GLU A 94 -9.53 7.93 -13.01
CA GLU A 94 -10.72 8.19 -12.19
C GLU A 94 -11.12 6.93 -11.43
N ILE A 95 -11.33 7.08 -10.12
CA ILE A 95 -11.79 6.02 -9.21
C ILE A 95 -13.20 6.36 -8.73
N ILE A 96 -14.13 5.44 -8.87
CA ILE A 96 -15.49 5.56 -8.36
C ILE A 96 -15.58 4.81 -7.04
N VAL A 97 -15.87 5.53 -5.97
CA VAL A 97 -16.04 4.97 -4.62
C VAL A 97 -17.50 5.04 -4.24
N PHE A 98 -18.21 3.92 -4.35
CA PHE A 98 -19.62 3.83 -4.02
C PHE A 98 -19.90 4.00 -2.52
N PRO A 99 -21.16 4.30 -2.11
CA PRO A 99 -21.48 4.71 -0.75
C PRO A 99 -20.96 3.76 0.34
N LYS A 100 -21.09 2.45 0.16
CA LYS A 100 -20.62 1.46 1.13
C LYS A 100 -19.12 1.56 1.38
N ASP A 101 -18.35 1.73 0.30
CA ASP A 101 -16.89 1.81 0.38
C ASP A 101 -16.45 3.22 0.78
N TYR A 102 -17.19 4.25 0.37
CA TYR A 102 -16.97 5.61 0.85
C TYR A 102 -17.15 5.71 2.38
N GLU A 103 -18.20 5.16 2.95
CA GLU A 103 -18.41 5.13 4.40
C GLU A 103 -17.25 4.45 5.13
N ARG A 104 -16.72 3.37 4.55
CA ARG A 104 -15.62 2.58 5.13
C ARG A 104 -14.26 3.27 5.05
N TYR A 105 -13.99 3.98 3.94
CA TYR A 105 -12.65 4.47 3.61
C TYR A 105 -12.51 5.98 3.60
N ASN A 106 -13.58 6.79 3.80
CA ASN A 106 -13.56 8.25 3.66
C ASN A 106 -12.41 8.94 4.41
N ARG A 107 -12.00 8.40 5.55
CA ARG A 107 -10.89 8.93 6.36
C ARG A 107 -9.53 8.90 5.67
N PHE A 108 -9.37 8.07 4.64
CA PHE A 108 -8.14 7.94 3.85
C PHE A 108 -8.23 8.66 2.50
N LEU A 109 -9.32 9.35 2.23
CA LEU A 109 -9.58 9.98 0.94
C LEU A 109 -9.34 11.49 1.02
N ASN A 110 -8.17 11.90 1.52
CA ASN A 110 -7.75 13.29 1.52
C ASN A 110 -6.82 13.54 0.33
N ASP A 111 -6.73 14.81 -0.08
CA ASP A 111 -5.80 15.21 -1.13
C ASP A 111 -4.37 14.88 -0.69
N GLU A 112 -3.52 14.48 -1.64
CA GLU A 112 -2.13 14.06 -1.46
C GLU A 112 -1.92 12.73 -0.70
N GLU A 113 -2.98 12.08 -0.22
CA GLU A 113 -2.87 10.73 0.35
C GLU A 113 -2.42 9.73 -0.70
N LYS A 114 -1.48 8.87 -0.33
CA LYS A 114 -0.92 7.82 -1.20
C LYS A 114 -1.61 6.50 -0.90
N ILE A 115 -2.33 5.97 -1.89
CA ILE A 115 -3.21 4.81 -1.72
C ILE A 115 -3.04 3.78 -2.84
N PHE A 116 -3.27 2.52 -2.49
CA PHE A 116 -3.64 1.48 -3.44
C PHE A 116 -5.17 1.35 -3.46
N VAL A 117 -5.71 1.25 -4.65
CA VAL A 117 -7.13 0.96 -4.88
C VAL A 117 -7.23 -0.41 -5.54
N VAL A 118 -7.90 -1.34 -4.88
CA VAL A 118 -8.27 -2.64 -5.43
C VAL A 118 -9.70 -2.52 -5.92
N GLY A 119 -9.96 -3.00 -7.12
CA GLY A 119 -11.28 -2.96 -7.72
C GLY A 119 -11.28 -3.56 -9.11
N HIS A 120 -12.23 -3.19 -9.91
CA HIS A 120 -12.32 -3.60 -11.30
C HIS A 120 -12.44 -2.41 -12.24
N ALA A 121 -11.84 -2.56 -13.42
CA ALA A 121 -11.93 -1.57 -14.47
C ALA A 121 -13.36 -1.52 -15.02
N THR A 122 -13.84 -0.33 -15.36
CA THR A 122 -15.02 -0.14 -16.19
C THR A 122 -14.63 0.64 -17.43
N VAL A 123 -15.04 0.15 -18.60
CA VAL A 123 -14.68 0.71 -19.88
C VAL A 123 -15.96 0.95 -20.67
N GLU A 124 -16.27 2.22 -20.93
CA GLU A 124 -17.38 2.64 -21.77
C GLU A 124 -16.87 2.98 -23.17
N GLU A 125 -17.77 2.92 -24.16
CA GLU A 125 -17.42 3.29 -25.52
C GLU A 125 -17.01 4.79 -25.58
N GLU A 126 -15.93 5.06 -26.33
CA GLU A 126 -15.41 6.42 -26.56
C GLU A 126 -14.95 7.19 -25.31
N GLN A 127 -14.80 6.54 -24.15
CA GLN A 127 -14.30 7.15 -22.93
C GLN A 127 -13.04 6.44 -22.43
N ASP A 128 -12.27 7.15 -21.62
CA ASP A 128 -11.20 6.55 -20.84
C ASP A 128 -11.77 5.57 -19.80
N GLY A 129 -10.98 4.56 -19.45
CA GLY A 129 -11.34 3.60 -18.42
C GLY A 129 -11.32 4.22 -17.03
N LYS A 130 -12.12 3.67 -16.14
CA LYS A 130 -12.21 4.07 -14.74
C LYS A 130 -12.08 2.83 -13.85
N VAL A 131 -11.88 3.03 -12.55
CA VAL A 131 -11.85 1.93 -11.57
C VAL A 131 -13.06 2.06 -10.65
N ILE A 132 -13.83 1.01 -10.53
CA ILE A 132 -14.82 0.85 -9.46
C ILE A 132 -14.11 0.28 -8.24
N CYS A 133 -14.07 1.07 -7.17
CA CYS A 133 -13.35 0.73 -5.94
C CYS A 133 -14.09 -0.35 -5.16
N GLU A 134 -13.35 -1.32 -4.66
CA GLU A 134 -13.80 -2.33 -3.71
C GLU A 134 -13.05 -2.24 -2.37
N ARG A 135 -11.77 -1.84 -2.44
CA ARG A 135 -10.94 -1.70 -1.26
C ARG A 135 -9.85 -0.64 -1.46
N ILE A 136 -9.59 0.13 -0.39
CA ILE A 136 -8.50 1.10 -0.34
C ILE A 136 -7.51 0.68 0.75
N VAL A 137 -6.23 0.77 0.41
CA VAL A 137 -5.12 0.47 1.32
C VAL A 137 -4.13 1.64 1.25
N PRO A 138 -3.98 2.44 2.31
CA PRO A 138 -2.92 3.45 2.36
C PRO A 138 -1.53 2.81 2.14
N PHE A 139 -0.60 3.54 1.52
CA PHE A 139 0.75 3.01 1.28
C PHE A 139 1.47 2.61 2.57
N ASP A 140 1.17 3.29 3.67
CA ASP A 140 1.78 3.00 4.97
C ASP A 140 1.10 1.85 5.71
N ASP A 141 -0.10 1.44 5.25
CA ASP A 141 -0.90 0.37 5.86
C ASP A 141 -0.72 -0.99 5.13
N THR A 142 0.29 -1.09 4.26
CA THR A 142 0.66 -2.37 3.64
C THR A 142 1.18 -3.32 4.71
N ARG A 143 0.55 -4.49 4.81
CA ARG A 143 0.93 -5.52 5.79
C ARG A 143 2.37 -5.96 5.59
N LYS A 144 3.08 -6.14 6.70
CA LYS A 144 4.42 -6.68 6.73
C LYS A 144 4.44 -8.04 7.44
N GLU A 145 5.44 -8.84 7.13
CA GLU A 145 5.79 -10.02 7.88
C GLU A 145 7.17 -9.80 8.52
N LEU A 146 7.23 -9.96 9.82
CA LEU A 146 8.49 -10.01 10.56
C LEU A 146 8.98 -11.45 10.61
N TRP A 147 10.05 -11.75 9.89
CA TRP A 147 10.68 -13.05 9.85
C TRP A 147 11.82 -13.11 10.86
N LEU A 148 11.75 -14.08 11.79
CA LEU A 148 12.78 -14.36 12.78
C LEU A 148 13.37 -15.74 12.48
N GLN A 149 14.63 -15.77 12.11
CA GLN A 149 15.33 -16.99 11.72
C GLN A 149 16.13 -17.57 12.90
N PHE A 150 16.02 -18.88 13.04
CA PHE A 150 16.79 -19.67 14.02
C PHE A 150 17.55 -20.77 13.29
N PRO A 151 18.83 -21.04 13.67
CA PRO A 151 19.62 -22.12 13.08
C PRO A 151 18.97 -23.49 13.28
N THR A 152 18.53 -23.78 14.51
CA THR A 152 17.96 -25.07 14.90
C THR A 152 16.70 -24.91 15.74
N LYS A 153 15.95 -26.01 15.88
CA LYS A 153 14.77 -26.06 16.76
C LYS A 153 15.16 -25.88 18.23
N SER A 154 16.32 -26.38 18.65
CA SER A 154 16.83 -26.21 20.02
C SER A 154 17.12 -24.75 20.34
N ASP A 155 17.79 -24.04 19.42
CA ASP A 155 18.09 -22.61 19.53
C ASP A 155 16.82 -21.77 19.66
N PHE A 156 15.78 -22.09 18.89
CA PHE A 156 14.47 -21.46 19.06
C PHE A 156 13.87 -21.74 20.43
N SER A 157 13.85 -23.00 20.88
CA SER A 157 13.25 -23.36 22.17
C SER A 157 13.94 -22.68 23.36
N GLU A 158 15.25 -22.51 23.30
CA GLU A 158 16.03 -21.81 24.32
C GLU A 158 15.72 -20.30 24.39
N LYS A 159 15.45 -19.69 23.25
CA LYS A 159 15.22 -18.25 23.09
C LYS A 159 13.73 -17.86 23.02
N GLU A 160 12.83 -18.82 22.93
CA GLU A 160 11.40 -18.61 22.65
C GLU A 160 10.75 -17.61 23.62
N GLN A 161 10.99 -17.78 24.94
CA GLN A 161 10.40 -16.91 25.94
C GLN A 161 10.86 -15.45 25.80
N GLN A 162 12.16 -15.24 25.59
CA GLN A 162 12.73 -13.91 25.44
C GLN A 162 12.24 -13.22 24.16
N VAL A 163 12.10 -13.97 23.05
CA VAL A 163 11.50 -13.47 21.81
C VAL A 163 10.06 -13.02 22.07
N TYR A 164 9.26 -13.83 22.74
CA TYR A 164 7.88 -13.47 23.05
C TYR A 164 7.77 -12.28 23.99
N ASP A 165 8.71 -12.13 24.93
CA ASP A 165 8.76 -10.95 25.81
C ASP A 165 9.09 -9.67 25.04
N ILE A 166 10.01 -9.75 24.05
CA ILE A 166 10.32 -8.61 23.17
C ILE A 166 9.13 -8.25 22.29
N LEU A 167 8.43 -9.25 21.72
CA LEU A 167 7.29 -9.03 20.83
C LEU A 167 6.08 -8.46 21.57
N ARG A 168 5.89 -8.80 22.86
CA ARG A 168 4.74 -8.36 23.68
C ARG A 168 4.65 -6.85 23.84
N ASP A 169 5.78 -6.17 23.83
CA ASP A 169 5.87 -4.72 24.02
C ASP A 169 5.53 -3.92 22.73
N SER A 170 5.11 -4.60 21.67
CA SER A 170 4.84 -3.97 20.39
C SER A 170 3.46 -4.37 19.88
N ASP A 171 2.56 -3.39 19.82
CA ASP A 171 1.21 -3.56 19.23
C ASP A 171 1.22 -3.20 17.75
N GLY A 172 0.50 -3.98 16.93
CA GLY A 172 0.37 -3.72 15.51
C GLY A 172 -0.32 -4.85 14.74
N ASN A 173 -0.25 -4.77 13.41
CA ASN A 173 -0.96 -5.70 12.52
C ASN A 173 -0.01 -6.58 11.67
N ASP A 174 1.30 -6.47 11.86
CA ASP A 174 2.29 -7.21 11.10
C ASP A 174 2.42 -8.64 11.63
N GLU A 175 2.39 -9.61 10.73
CA GLU A 175 2.48 -11.04 11.11
C GLU A 175 3.93 -11.40 11.47
N VAL A 176 4.11 -12.22 12.51
CA VAL A 176 5.41 -12.75 12.87
C VAL A 176 5.55 -14.19 12.39
N VAL A 177 6.66 -14.46 11.70
CA VAL A 177 7.02 -15.77 11.16
C VAL A 177 8.32 -16.24 11.78
N ILE A 178 8.28 -17.37 12.47
CA ILE A 178 9.46 -18.07 12.97
C ILE A 178 9.94 -19.03 11.88
N TYR A 179 11.20 -18.91 11.46
CA TYR A 179 11.81 -19.80 10.49
C TYR A 179 12.97 -20.58 11.11
N ILE A 180 12.97 -21.90 10.96
CA ILE A 180 13.98 -22.81 11.48
C ILE A 180 14.75 -23.40 10.31
N SER A 181 16.05 -23.06 10.22
CA SER A 181 16.85 -23.28 9.02
C SER A 181 17.24 -24.74 8.79
N ASP A 182 17.56 -25.50 9.83
CA ASP A 182 17.99 -26.90 9.73
C ASP A 182 16.91 -27.81 9.15
N VAL A 183 15.65 -27.56 9.51
CA VAL A 183 14.49 -28.33 9.02
C VAL A 183 13.73 -27.62 7.91
N LYS A 184 14.16 -26.41 7.51
CA LYS A 184 13.50 -25.55 6.50
C LYS A 184 11.99 -25.37 6.76
N ALA A 185 11.62 -25.29 8.03
CA ALA A 185 10.23 -25.14 8.46
C ALA A 185 9.95 -23.73 8.96
N PHE A 186 8.72 -23.28 8.80
CA PHE A 186 8.26 -22.01 9.36
C PHE A 186 6.95 -22.18 10.13
N LYS A 187 6.75 -21.32 11.11
CA LYS A 187 5.53 -21.22 11.92
C LYS A 187 5.08 -19.77 11.97
N ARG A 188 3.87 -19.48 11.52
CA ARG A 188 3.24 -18.16 11.74
C ARG A 188 2.69 -18.10 13.15
N LEU A 189 2.97 -16.99 13.84
CA LEU A 189 2.33 -16.74 15.13
C LEU A 189 0.85 -16.35 14.92
N PRO A 190 -0.02 -16.65 15.88
CA PRO A 190 -1.42 -16.28 15.79
C PRO A 190 -1.61 -14.75 15.80
N ARG A 191 -2.70 -14.27 15.23
CA ARG A 191 -2.98 -12.82 15.06
C ARG A 191 -2.95 -11.99 16.34
N ASN A 192 -3.27 -12.57 17.48
CA ASN A 192 -3.15 -11.91 18.79
C ASN A 192 -1.68 -11.68 19.24
N ARG A 193 -0.71 -12.08 18.42
CA ARG A 193 0.73 -11.82 18.57
C ARG A 193 1.30 -11.04 17.39
N ALA A 194 0.45 -10.37 16.63
CA ALA A 194 0.89 -9.42 15.62
C ALA A 194 1.58 -8.22 16.28
N VAL A 195 2.52 -7.62 15.59
CA VAL A 195 3.37 -6.55 16.11
C VAL A 195 3.36 -5.34 15.17
N GLY A 196 3.81 -4.19 15.66
CA GLY A 196 4.17 -3.06 14.80
C GLY A 196 5.66 -3.09 14.51
N THR A 197 6.07 -3.36 13.28
CA THR A 197 7.48 -3.40 12.89
C THR A 197 8.08 -1.99 12.83
N ASN A 198 8.34 -1.40 14.00
CA ASN A 198 9.01 -0.12 14.16
C ASN A 198 10.51 -0.28 14.44
N SER A 199 11.25 0.82 14.37
CA SER A 199 12.70 0.83 14.59
C SER A 199 13.13 0.30 15.97
N VAL A 200 12.35 0.56 17.01
CA VAL A 200 12.65 0.13 18.38
C VAL A 200 12.55 -1.39 18.50
N LEU A 201 11.46 -1.99 18.01
CA LEU A 201 11.30 -3.45 18.00
C LEU A 201 12.40 -4.12 17.19
N LEU A 202 12.67 -3.60 15.98
CA LEU A 202 13.70 -4.17 15.10
C LEU A 202 15.09 -4.09 15.73
N ALA A 203 15.45 -2.98 16.38
CA ALA A 203 16.72 -2.82 17.07
C ALA A 203 16.87 -3.87 18.17
N ARG A 204 15.87 -4.05 19.05
CA ARG A 204 15.90 -5.06 20.15
C ARG A 204 16.03 -6.49 19.62
N LEU A 205 15.27 -6.82 18.55
CA LEU A 205 15.35 -8.17 17.95
C LEU A 205 16.70 -8.40 17.26
N THR A 206 17.22 -7.39 16.58
CA THR A 206 18.51 -7.46 15.89
C THR A 206 19.66 -7.61 16.89
N GLU A 207 19.63 -6.88 18.01
CA GLU A 207 20.57 -7.02 19.10
C GLU A 207 20.55 -8.44 19.71
N PHE A 208 19.35 -9.00 19.89
CA PHE A 208 19.18 -10.31 20.53
C PHE A 208 19.46 -11.48 19.58
N LEU A 209 19.01 -11.42 18.31
CA LEU A 209 19.11 -12.54 17.35
C LEU A 209 20.24 -12.37 16.34
N GLY A 210 20.76 -11.16 16.17
CA GLY A 210 21.68 -10.78 15.10
C GLY A 210 20.96 -10.30 13.83
N GLU A 211 21.55 -9.34 13.13
CA GLU A 211 20.97 -8.66 11.97
C GLU A 211 20.51 -9.61 10.86
N LYS A 212 21.29 -10.67 10.60
CA LYS A 212 20.97 -11.66 9.54
C LYS A 212 19.75 -12.51 9.84
N ASN A 213 19.30 -12.54 11.09
CA ASN A 213 18.22 -13.39 11.56
C ASN A 213 16.87 -12.64 11.71
N VAL A 214 16.87 -11.33 11.46
CA VAL A 214 15.67 -10.48 11.53
C VAL A 214 15.44 -9.86 10.17
N LYS A 215 14.28 -10.14 9.56
CA LYS A 215 13.93 -9.62 8.25
C LYS A 215 12.47 -9.17 8.21
N VAL A 216 12.24 -7.96 7.70
CA VAL A 216 10.90 -7.46 7.42
C VAL A 216 10.62 -7.67 5.93
N VAL A 217 9.50 -8.31 5.63
CA VAL A 217 9.04 -8.57 4.26
C VAL A 217 7.68 -7.91 4.10
N GLU A 218 7.56 -6.98 3.16
CA GLU A 218 6.27 -6.42 2.82
C GLU A 218 5.42 -7.45 2.07
N LYS A 219 4.20 -7.69 2.55
CA LYS A 219 3.20 -8.49 1.83
C LYS A 219 2.63 -7.70 0.67
N GLY A 220 2.49 -8.36 -0.46
CA GLY A 220 1.70 -7.83 -1.56
C GLY A 220 0.23 -7.67 -1.15
N ILE A 221 -0.44 -6.71 -1.75
CA ILE A 221 -1.89 -6.56 -1.64
C ILE A 221 -2.49 -7.78 -2.34
N GLU A 222 -3.13 -8.66 -1.55
CA GLU A 222 -3.79 -9.83 -2.12
C GLU A 222 -4.92 -9.36 -3.04
N ASN A 223 -4.81 -9.74 -4.28
CA ASN A 223 -5.81 -9.54 -5.33
C ASN A 223 -6.83 -10.67 -5.20
N ARG A 224 -7.57 -10.73 -4.07
CA ARG A 224 -8.66 -11.66 -3.87
C ARG A 224 -9.98 -10.98 -4.24
N ALA A 225 -10.57 -11.49 -5.32
CA ALA A 225 -11.99 -11.31 -5.59
C ALA A 225 -12.82 -11.94 -4.47
#